data_2bdc667f3050fea6b6d79b02556af717
#
_entry.id   2bdc667f3050fea6b6d79b02556af717
#
_cell.length_a   1.000
_cell.length_b   1.000
_cell.length_c   1.000
_cell.angle_alpha   90.00
_cell.angle_beta   90.00
_cell.angle_gamma   90.00
#
_symmetry.space_group_name_H-M   'P 1'
#
loop_
_entity.id
_entity.type
_entity.pdbx_description
1 polymer ?
#
loop_
_entity_poly.entity_id
_entity_poly.type
_entity_poly.pdbx_seq_one_letter_code
_entity_poly.pdbx_strand_id
1 'polypeptide(L)'
;MNIEHTINGNVYLCGDLHKDINGIFQKIKELNIRDSYIIILGDCEIGFYKEKPAKFYNYFSKQLKLRNNTVYLIRGNHDNPEYWLNPIRSEVEEKWPNIIHLRDNSLVSINDKIYFIWGGAVSIDRAILKEGSTWFRSERTTLNIAKLLLLKDIKIFGVLAHTGPRPDTLDDKQFKRRCKFDKRLIDDIMEEQSNICQIINMLNPEVWFNGHYHTSFEKTTTNGTKV
;
A
#
# COMPACT_ATOMS: atom_id res chain seq x y z
N MET A 1 9.87 12.57 16.71
CA MET A 1 9.34 12.02 15.41
C MET A 1 10.25 10.89 14.98
N ASN A 2 9.72 9.71 14.66
CA ASN A 2 10.53 8.58 14.17
C ASN A 2 10.21 8.36 12.67
N ILE A 3 11.14 8.75 11.81
CA ILE A 3 11.12 8.42 10.37
C ILE A 3 11.67 7.01 10.24
N GLU A 4 10.91 6.10 9.63
CA GLU A 4 11.29 4.70 9.49
C GLU A 4 12.42 4.51 8.47
N HIS A 5 12.31 5.21 7.33
CA HIS A 5 13.32 5.18 6.26
C HIS A 5 13.50 6.56 5.66
N THR A 6 14.72 6.85 5.21
CA THR A 6 15.06 8.02 4.39
C THR A 6 15.52 7.56 3.02
N ILE A 7 14.86 8.06 1.98
CA ILE A 7 15.07 7.68 0.58
C ILE A 7 15.50 8.93 -0.18
N ASN A 8 16.70 8.92 -0.74
CA ASN A 8 17.23 10.04 -1.53
C ASN A 8 17.61 9.53 -2.92
N GLY A 9 16.96 10.05 -3.95
CA GLY A 9 17.21 9.67 -5.34
C GLY A 9 15.94 9.54 -6.18
N ASN A 10 16.05 8.84 -7.30
CA ASN A 10 14.92 8.59 -8.18
C ASN A 10 13.94 7.60 -7.54
N VAL A 11 12.69 7.98 -7.43
CA VAL A 11 11.63 7.15 -6.86
C VAL A 11 10.51 6.96 -7.89
N TYR A 12 10.10 5.71 -8.06
CA TYR A 12 9.00 5.31 -8.94
C TYR A 12 7.89 4.66 -8.10
N LEU A 13 6.66 5.02 -8.37
CA LEU A 13 5.50 4.41 -7.74
C LEU A 13 4.89 3.37 -8.70
N CYS A 14 4.46 2.25 -8.15
CA CYS A 14 3.73 1.20 -8.85
C CYS A 14 2.48 0.86 -8.06
N GLY A 15 1.32 0.78 -8.71
CA GLY A 15 0.10 0.27 -8.10
C GLY A 15 0.15 -1.25 -7.88
N ASP A 16 -1.01 -1.85 -7.86
CA ASP A 16 -1.24 -3.27 -7.58
C ASP A 16 -0.39 -4.19 -8.47
N LEU A 17 0.44 -5.03 -7.86
CA LEU A 17 1.34 -5.92 -8.60
C LEU A 17 0.67 -7.24 -8.99
N HIS A 18 -0.20 -7.80 -8.13
CA HIS A 18 -0.89 -9.09 -8.32
C HIS A 18 0.01 -10.19 -8.89
N LYS A 19 1.21 -10.36 -8.31
CA LYS A 19 2.26 -11.30 -8.77
C LYS A 19 2.72 -11.11 -10.21
N ASP A 20 2.36 -10.03 -10.91
CA ASP A 20 2.88 -9.74 -12.26
C ASP A 20 4.33 -9.25 -12.21
N ILE A 21 5.21 -10.11 -11.70
CA ILE A 21 6.64 -9.83 -11.58
C ILE A 21 7.28 -9.61 -12.95
N ASN A 22 6.80 -10.30 -13.98
CA ASN A 22 7.35 -10.15 -15.32
C ASN A 22 6.97 -8.78 -15.91
N GLY A 23 5.73 -8.33 -15.73
CA GLY A 23 5.27 -7.03 -16.18
C GLY A 23 6.06 -5.88 -15.54
N ILE A 24 6.26 -5.90 -14.22
CA ILE A 24 7.04 -4.85 -13.56
C ILE A 24 8.51 -4.82 -14.04
N PHE A 25 9.17 -5.99 -14.22
CA PHE A 25 10.54 -6.02 -14.72
C PHE A 25 10.65 -5.64 -16.19
N GLN A 26 9.64 -5.94 -17.00
CA GLN A 26 9.55 -5.43 -18.36
C GLN A 26 9.51 -3.90 -18.36
N LYS A 27 8.64 -3.28 -17.51
CA LYS A 27 8.57 -1.82 -17.36
C LYS A 27 9.87 -1.19 -16.85
N ILE A 28 10.49 -1.80 -15.83
CA ILE A 28 11.81 -1.39 -15.32
C ILE A 28 12.87 -1.39 -16.45
N LYS A 29 12.79 -2.38 -17.35
CA LYS A 29 13.71 -2.47 -18.51
C LYS A 29 13.38 -1.42 -19.57
N GLU A 30 12.11 -1.29 -19.96
CA GLU A 30 11.62 -0.33 -20.96
C GLU A 30 11.96 1.12 -20.57
N LEU A 31 11.74 1.47 -19.30
CA LEU A 31 12.02 2.81 -18.76
C LEU A 31 13.48 2.99 -18.33
N ASN A 32 14.33 1.96 -18.51
CA ASN A 32 15.73 1.94 -18.07
C ASN A 32 15.94 2.37 -16.61
N ILE A 33 15.05 1.93 -15.70
CA ILE A 33 15.14 2.24 -14.27
C ILE A 33 16.33 1.52 -13.67
N ARG A 34 17.29 2.29 -13.10
CA ARG A 34 18.52 1.82 -12.44
C ARG A 34 18.84 2.74 -11.28
N ASP A 35 19.61 2.23 -10.31
CA ASP A 35 20.09 2.99 -9.15
C ASP A 35 18.94 3.78 -8.49
N SER A 36 17.78 3.12 -8.36
CA SER A 36 16.51 3.78 -8.06
C SER A 36 15.72 3.02 -7.00
N TYR A 37 14.74 3.70 -6.44
CA TYR A 37 13.82 3.15 -5.48
C TYR A 37 12.45 2.98 -6.12
N ILE A 38 11.80 1.84 -5.86
CA ILE A 38 10.47 1.53 -6.38
C ILE A 38 9.57 1.33 -5.16
N ILE A 39 8.45 2.03 -5.09
CA ILE A 39 7.46 1.84 -4.02
C ILE A 39 6.22 1.19 -4.64
N ILE A 40 5.89 -0.02 -4.19
CA ILE A 40 4.69 -0.73 -4.60
C ILE A 40 3.58 -0.42 -3.60
N LEU A 41 2.48 0.10 -4.11
CA LEU A 41 1.35 0.58 -3.32
C LEU A 41 0.35 -0.54 -2.97
N GLY A 42 0.87 -1.72 -2.63
CA GLY A 42 0.09 -2.86 -2.15
C GLY A 42 -0.16 -3.96 -3.20
N ASP A 43 -0.87 -4.99 -2.75
CA ASP A 43 -1.31 -6.14 -3.54
C ASP A 43 -0.18 -6.85 -4.31
N CYS A 44 0.91 -7.16 -3.59
CA CYS A 44 1.95 -8.05 -4.10
C CYS A 44 1.56 -9.54 -3.99
N GLU A 45 0.44 -9.85 -3.32
CA GLU A 45 -0.03 -11.19 -2.98
C GLU A 45 0.99 -12.00 -2.14
N ILE A 46 1.70 -11.32 -1.23
CA ILE A 46 2.65 -11.95 -0.33
C ILE A 46 1.91 -12.79 0.70
N GLY A 47 2.21 -14.12 0.73
CA GLY A 47 1.53 -15.07 1.62
C GLY A 47 0.08 -15.37 1.25
N PHE A 48 -0.40 -14.90 0.09
CA PHE A 48 -1.70 -15.26 -0.47
C PHE A 48 -1.70 -16.74 -0.85
N TYR A 49 -2.86 -17.41 -0.78
CA TYR A 49 -3.00 -18.87 -0.95
C TYR A 49 -2.14 -19.72 0.02
N LYS A 50 -1.72 -19.16 1.18
CA LYS A 50 -0.78 -19.79 2.12
C LYS A 50 0.57 -20.15 1.49
N GLU A 51 0.93 -19.51 0.41
CA GLU A 51 2.21 -19.70 -0.24
C GLU A 51 3.35 -19.13 0.61
N LYS A 52 4.44 -19.86 0.70
CA LYS A 52 5.68 -19.33 1.28
C LYS A 52 6.33 -18.39 0.26
N PRO A 53 6.46 -17.10 0.56
CA PRO A 53 6.89 -16.11 -0.44
C PRO A 53 8.39 -16.13 -0.73
N ALA A 54 9.16 -17.07 -0.18
CA ALA A 54 10.60 -17.15 -0.38
C ALA A 54 11.02 -17.22 -1.86
N LYS A 55 10.24 -17.92 -2.71
CA LYS A 55 10.50 -17.96 -4.17
C LYS A 55 10.31 -16.60 -4.81
N PHE A 56 9.24 -15.89 -4.42
CA PHE A 56 8.96 -14.52 -4.84
C PHE A 56 10.13 -13.60 -4.45
N TYR A 57 10.51 -13.57 -3.18
CA TYR A 57 11.58 -12.70 -2.71
C TYR A 57 12.93 -13.02 -3.36
N ASN A 58 13.28 -14.31 -3.52
CA ASN A 58 14.52 -14.70 -4.19
C ASN A 58 14.59 -14.18 -5.62
N TYR A 59 13.53 -14.40 -6.40
CA TYR A 59 13.48 -13.95 -7.79
C TYR A 59 13.46 -12.43 -7.89
N PHE A 60 12.60 -11.79 -7.12
CA PHE A 60 12.41 -10.35 -7.12
C PHE A 60 13.69 -9.61 -6.72
N SER A 61 14.29 -10.01 -5.58
CA SER A 61 15.55 -9.44 -5.11
C SER A 61 16.67 -9.59 -6.15
N LYS A 62 16.80 -10.79 -6.77
CA LYS A 62 17.79 -11.03 -7.80
C LYS A 62 17.64 -10.07 -9.00
N GLN A 63 16.40 -9.89 -9.49
CA GLN A 63 16.13 -9.01 -10.64
C GLN A 63 16.41 -7.54 -10.30
N LEU A 64 16.03 -7.09 -9.11
CA LEU A 64 16.30 -5.73 -8.64
C LEU A 64 17.81 -5.47 -8.55
N LYS A 65 18.58 -6.41 -8.00
CA LYS A 65 20.07 -6.29 -7.89
C LYS A 65 20.77 -6.13 -9.24
N LEU A 66 20.26 -6.73 -10.32
CA LEU A 66 20.84 -6.57 -11.68
C LEU A 66 20.84 -5.11 -12.16
N ARG A 67 20.05 -4.25 -11.54
CA ARG A 67 19.91 -2.83 -11.89
C ARG A 67 20.16 -1.90 -10.71
N ASN A 68 20.69 -2.44 -9.62
CA ASN A 68 20.93 -1.70 -8.36
C ASN A 68 19.70 -0.96 -7.85
N ASN A 69 18.51 -1.60 -7.92
CA ASN A 69 17.27 -1.04 -7.45
C ASN A 69 16.90 -1.63 -6.08
N THR A 70 16.21 -0.83 -5.27
CA THR A 70 15.57 -1.26 -4.00
C THR A 70 14.06 -1.07 -4.11
N VAL A 71 13.30 -2.02 -3.57
CA VAL A 71 11.84 -1.92 -3.51
C VAL A 71 11.37 -1.73 -2.08
N TYR A 72 10.39 -0.85 -1.93
CA TYR A 72 9.61 -0.64 -0.71
C TYR A 72 8.18 -1.14 -0.95
N LEU A 73 7.66 -1.95 -0.06
CA LEU A 73 6.36 -2.58 -0.19
C LEU A 73 5.39 -2.01 0.85
N ILE A 74 4.29 -1.45 0.41
CA ILE A 74 3.13 -1.15 1.23
C ILE A 74 2.21 -2.37 1.19
N ARG A 75 1.55 -2.67 2.28
CA ARG A 75 0.63 -3.79 2.37
C ARG A 75 -0.69 -3.48 1.65
N GLY A 76 -1.15 -4.39 0.79
CA GLY A 76 -2.50 -4.37 0.23
C GLY A 76 -3.46 -5.31 0.98
N ASN A 77 -4.71 -5.41 0.50
CA ASN A 77 -5.68 -6.36 1.06
C ASN A 77 -5.45 -7.80 0.57
N HIS A 78 -4.76 -7.99 -0.55
CA HIS A 78 -4.32 -9.31 -1.04
C HIS A 78 -2.94 -9.72 -0.50
N ASP A 79 -2.43 -9.04 0.53
CA ASP A 79 -1.19 -9.41 1.21
C ASP A 79 -1.50 -9.96 2.60
N ASN A 80 -0.83 -11.05 3.01
CA ASN A 80 -0.97 -11.56 4.38
C ASN A 80 -0.29 -10.59 5.36
N PRO A 81 -1.05 -9.94 6.28
CA PRO A 81 -0.53 -8.91 7.18
C PRO A 81 0.63 -9.39 8.07
N GLU A 82 0.75 -10.70 8.34
CA GLU A 82 1.82 -11.25 9.18
C GLU A 82 3.22 -10.93 8.64
N TYR A 83 3.38 -10.78 7.32
CA TYR A 83 4.68 -10.47 6.71
C TYR A 83 5.13 -9.02 6.94
N TRP A 84 4.24 -8.16 7.42
CA TRP A 84 4.57 -6.78 7.85
C TRP A 84 4.81 -6.65 9.36
N LEU A 85 4.70 -7.76 10.11
CA LEU A 85 4.93 -7.82 11.55
C LEU A 85 6.28 -8.47 11.88
N ASN A 86 6.92 -8.04 12.96
CA ASN A 86 8.09 -8.71 13.50
C ASN A 86 7.68 -10.02 14.24
N PRO A 87 8.49 -11.08 14.20
CA PRO A 87 9.86 -11.11 13.63
C PRO A 87 9.93 -11.33 12.10
N ILE A 88 8.87 -11.79 11.44
CA ILE A 88 8.89 -12.20 10.03
C ILE A 88 9.43 -11.09 9.13
N ARG A 89 8.95 -9.86 9.32
CA ARG A 89 9.42 -8.69 8.56
C ARG A 89 10.94 -8.53 8.65
N SER A 90 11.50 -8.58 9.85
CA SER A 90 12.94 -8.41 10.06
C SER A 90 13.74 -9.52 9.40
N GLU A 91 13.27 -10.77 9.46
CA GLU A 91 13.90 -11.91 8.79
C GLU A 91 13.91 -11.75 7.27
N VAL A 92 12.83 -11.21 6.69
CA VAL A 92 12.76 -10.92 5.25
C VAL A 92 13.76 -9.83 4.87
N GLU A 93 13.80 -8.72 5.58
CA GLU A 93 14.68 -7.59 5.29
C GLU A 93 16.17 -7.95 5.50
N GLU A 94 16.50 -8.78 6.48
CA GLU A 94 17.85 -9.30 6.68
C GLU A 94 18.29 -10.19 5.50
N LYS A 95 17.42 -11.08 5.05
CA LYS A 95 17.73 -12.01 3.98
C LYS A 95 17.74 -11.39 2.59
N TRP A 96 16.87 -10.40 2.35
CA TRP A 96 16.73 -9.69 1.08
C TRP A 96 16.77 -8.17 1.29
N PRO A 97 17.95 -7.58 1.57
CA PRO A 97 18.07 -6.18 2.03
C PRO A 97 17.65 -5.12 1.00
N ASN A 98 17.36 -5.52 -0.22
CA ASN A 98 16.78 -4.66 -1.25
C ASN A 98 15.25 -4.82 -1.40
N ILE A 99 14.60 -5.49 -0.43
CA ILE A 99 13.14 -5.59 -0.30
C ILE A 99 12.79 -5.15 1.12
N ILE A 100 12.07 -4.06 1.25
CA ILE A 100 11.75 -3.42 2.53
C ILE A 100 10.23 -3.30 2.68
N HIS A 101 9.69 -3.78 3.78
CA HIS A 101 8.27 -3.65 4.10
C HIS A 101 8.00 -2.39 4.93
N LEU A 102 7.26 -1.43 4.38
CA LEU A 102 6.84 -0.24 5.10
C LEU A 102 5.69 -0.54 6.06
N ARG A 103 5.83 -0.12 7.31
CA ARG A 103 4.78 -0.36 8.33
C ARG A 103 3.63 0.62 8.18
N ASP A 104 2.43 0.11 8.42
CA ASP A 104 1.23 0.94 8.51
C ASP A 104 1.38 2.00 9.62
N ASN A 105 0.82 3.16 9.39
CA ASN A 105 0.92 4.34 10.26
C ASN A 105 2.37 4.83 10.49
N SER A 106 3.34 4.47 9.64
CA SER A 106 4.71 4.97 9.74
C SER A 106 4.96 6.22 8.89
N LEU A 107 6.14 6.81 9.05
CA LEU A 107 6.60 7.93 8.24
C LEU A 107 7.85 7.52 7.47
N VAL A 108 7.92 7.95 6.22
CA VAL A 108 9.14 7.89 5.42
C VAL A 108 9.50 9.28 4.89
N SER A 109 10.79 9.56 4.78
CA SER A 109 11.29 10.76 4.10
C SER A 109 11.73 10.39 2.70
N ILE A 110 11.24 11.09 1.69
CA ILE A 110 11.62 10.92 0.29
C ILE A 110 12.05 12.27 -0.24
N ASN A 111 13.34 12.41 -0.56
CA ASN A 111 13.92 13.67 -1.04
C ASN A 111 13.47 14.86 -0.18
N ASP A 112 13.70 14.75 1.13
CA ASP A 112 13.36 15.73 2.17
C ASP A 112 11.87 16.03 2.38
N LYS A 113 10.98 15.29 1.74
CA LYS A 113 9.54 15.35 1.94
C LYS A 113 9.03 14.18 2.77
N ILE A 114 8.17 14.46 3.75
CA ILE A 114 7.64 13.45 4.66
C ILE A 114 6.34 12.89 4.11
N TYR A 115 6.26 11.55 4.05
CA TYR A 115 5.08 10.81 3.64
C TYR A 115 4.58 9.92 4.78
N PHE A 116 3.27 9.87 4.93
CA PHE A 116 2.59 8.95 5.84
C PHE A 116 2.22 7.66 5.09
N ILE A 117 2.42 6.50 5.70
CA ILE A 117 2.16 5.19 5.11
C ILE A 117 0.84 4.62 5.62
N TRP A 118 -0.04 4.24 4.69
CA TRP A 118 -1.35 3.68 4.96
C TRP A 118 -1.62 2.44 4.09
N GLY A 119 -1.41 1.25 4.64
CA GLY A 119 -1.63 -0.02 3.94
C GLY A 119 -3.03 -0.59 4.10
N GLY A 120 -3.29 -1.69 3.40
CA GLY A 120 -4.54 -2.44 3.46
C GLY A 120 -5.74 -1.72 2.83
N ALA A 121 -6.80 -2.48 2.63
CA ALA A 121 -8.09 -2.01 2.14
C ALA A 121 -9.19 -3.03 2.46
N VAL A 122 -10.44 -2.67 2.22
CA VAL A 122 -11.59 -3.59 2.30
C VAL A 122 -11.72 -4.39 1.00
N SER A 123 -11.60 -5.70 1.07
CA SER A 123 -11.91 -6.60 -0.06
C SER A 123 -13.41 -6.64 -0.32
N ILE A 124 -13.85 -6.14 -1.48
CA ILE A 124 -15.28 -6.13 -1.87
C ILE A 124 -15.82 -7.51 -2.20
N ASP A 125 -14.96 -8.49 -2.41
CA ASP A 125 -15.29 -9.86 -2.79
C ASP A 125 -15.02 -10.88 -1.67
N ARG A 126 -14.72 -10.43 -0.46
CA ARG A 126 -14.35 -11.28 0.69
C ARG A 126 -15.37 -12.38 1.01
N ALA A 127 -16.65 -12.18 0.67
CA ALA A 127 -17.71 -13.19 0.87
C ALA A 127 -17.47 -14.49 0.08
N ILE A 128 -16.64 -14.46 -0.97
CA ILE A 128 -16.29 -15.63 -1.79
C ILE A 128 -14.84 -16.06 -1.59
N LEU A 129 -14.08 -15.33 -0.79
CA LEU A 129 -12.70 -15.62 -0.45
C LEU A 129 -12.61 -16.51 0.80
N LYS A 130 -11.43 -17.11 1.01
CA LYS A 130 -11.19 -18.01 2.15
C LYS A 130 -10.33 -17.31 3.20
N GLU A 131 -10.88 -17.13 4.41
CA GLU A 131 -10.17 -16.53 5.53
C GLU A 131 -8.87 -17.30 5.86
N GLY A 132 -7.81 -16.56 6.11
CA GLY A 132 -6.46 -17.08 6.39
C GLY A 132 -5.75 -17.68 5.16
N SER A 133 -6.23 -17.41 3.95
CA SER A 133 -5.64 -17.88 2.69
C SER A 133 -5.72 -16.83 1.59
N THR A 134 -6.94 -16.48 1.17
CA THR A 134 -7.20 -15.49 0.12
C THR A 134 -7.92 -14.25 0.65
N TRP A 135 -8.18 -14.23 1.93
CA TRP A 135 -8.71 -13.08 2.67
C TRP A 135 -8.19 -13.12 4.11
N PHE A 136 -7.92 -11.96 4.66
CA PHE A 136 -7.41 -11.81 6.01
C PHE A 136 -8.28 -10.82 6.77
N ARG A 137 -8.82 -11.24 7.93
CA ARG A 137 -9.67 -10.38 8.77
C ARG A 137 -8.98 -9.07 9.16
N SER A 138 -7.66 -9.07 9.25
CA SER A 138 -6.81 -7.90 9.51
C SER A 138 -6.31 -7.21 8.24
N GLU A 139 -7.01 -7.37 7.10
CA GLU A 139 -6.65 -6.73 5.83
C GLU A 139 -6.64 -5.21 5.90
N ARG A 140 -7.51 -4.62 6.72
CA ARG A 140 -7.59 -3.18 6.94
C ARG A 140 -6.58 -2.71 7.98
N THR A 141 -6.04 -1.53 7.78
CA THR A 141 -5.23 -0.86 8.79
C THR A 141 -6.13 -0.18 9.83
N THR A 142 -5.81 -0.39 11.10
CA THR A 142 -6.45 0.34 12.19
C THR A 142 -5.86 1.74 12.28
N LEU A 143 -6.71 2.77 12.27
CA LEU A 143 -6.29 4.15 12.38
C LEU A 143 -5.77 4.44 13.79
N ASN A 144 -4.53 4.91 13.87
CA ASN A 144 -3.91 5.32 15.12
C ASN A 144 -4.09 6.83 15.34
N ILE A 145 -5.23 7.21 15.92
CA ILE A 145 -5.58 8.61 16.20
C ILE A 145 -4.53 9.30 17.09
N ALA A 146 -4.03 8.61 18.12
CA ALA A 146 -2.98 9.18 19.00
C ALA A 146 -1.73 9.55 18.20
N LYS A 147 -1.35 8.71 17.24
CA LYS A 147 -0.22 9.01 16.36
C LYS A 147 -0.51 10.20 15.43
N LEU A 148 -1.70 10.27 14.84
CA LEU A 148 -2.07 11.42 14.00
C LEU A 148 -2.03 12.73 14.78
N LEU A 149 -2.49 12.74 16.04
CA LEU A 149 -2.43 13.90 16.90
C LEU A 149 -0.98 14.35 17.17
N LEU A 150 -0.04 13.42 17.29
CA LEU A 150 1.39 13.76 17.42
C LEU A 150 2.00 14.31 16.13
N LEU A 151 1.36 14.09 14.98
CA LEU A 151 1.84 14.54 13.67
C LEU A 151 1.20 15.86 13.21
N LYS A 152 0.21 16.40 13.93
CA LYS A 152 -0.58 17.59 13.51
C LYS A 152 0.26 18.83 13.19
N ASP A 153 1.40 19.00 13.86
CA ASP A 153 2.28 20.16 13.68
C ASP A 153 3.46 19.86 12.72
N ILE A 154 3.46 18.66 12.10
CA ILE A 154 4.48 18.23 11.16
C ILE A 154 3.93 18.39 9.74
N LYS A 155 4.70 19.07 8.89
CA LYS A 155 4.32 19.16 7.48
C LYS A 155 4.46 17.78 6.81
N ILE A 156 3.33 17.10 6.61
CA ILE A 156 3.25 15.88 5.81
C ILE A 156 3.01 16.28 4.36
N PHE A 157 3.96 15.95 3.49
CA PHE A 157 3.83 16.27 2.06
C PHE A 157 2.78 15.39 1.40
N GLY A 158 2.76 14.10 1.72
CA GLY A 158 1.82 13.19 1.06
C GLY A 158 1.54 11.93 1.85
N VAL A 159 0.59 11.16 1.33
CA VAL A 159 0.27 9.82 1.80
C VAL A 159 0.60 8.82 0.69
N LEU A 160 1.30 7.76 1.04
CA LEU A 160 1.50 6.60 0.19
C LEU A 160 0.65 5.46 0.77
N ALA A 161 -0.33 5.02 0.02
CA ALA A 161 -1.34 4.12 0.52
C ALA A 161 -1.67 2.99 -0.46
N HIS A 162 -2.31 1.92 0.03
CA HIS A 162 -2.93 0.97 -0.88
C HIS A 162 -4.30 1.47 -1.32
N THR A 163 -5.15 1.92 -0.41
CA THR A 163 -6.46 2.52 -0.72
C THR A 163 -6.45 4.04 -0.54
N GLY A 164 -7.46 4.72 -1.05
CA GLY A 164 -7.59 6.17 -0.99
C GLY A 164 -9.03 6.65 -1.09
N PRO A 165 -9.23 7.96 -1.23
CA PRO A 165 -10.55 8.51 -1.50
C PRO A 165 -11.17 7.83 -2.72
N ARG A 166 -12.37 7.26 -2.55
CA ARG A 166 -13.04 6.48 -3.59
C ARG A 166 -13.21 7.30 -4.88
N PRO A 167 -12.85 6.76 -6.06
CA PRO A 167 -13.10 7.43 -7.34
C PRO A 167 -14.60 7.49 -7.64
N ASP A 168 -15.04 8.61 -8.22
CA ASP A 168 -16.47 8.83 -8.54
C ASP A 168 -16.95 7.93 -9.69
N THR A 169 -16.01 7.36 -10.46
CA THR A 169 -16.27 6.51 -11.64
C THR A 169 -16.43 5.02 -11.34
N LEU A 170 -16.33 4.60 -10.07
CA LEU A 170 -16.49 3.19 -9.72
C LEU A 170 -17.88 2.65 -10.03
N ASP A 171 -17.94 1.48 -10.69
CA ASP A 171 -19.21 0.81 -11.00
C ASP A 171 -19.93 0.34 -9.73
N ASP A 172 -20.98 1.08 -9.36
CA ASP A 172 -21.83 0.75 -8.22
C ASP A 172 -22.63 -0.55 -8.39
N LYS A 173 -22.79 -1.07 -9.61
CA LYS A 173 -23.59 -2.30 -9.83
C LYS A 173 -22.90 -3.52 -9.24
N GLN A 174 -21.60 -3.66 -9.48
CA GLN A 174 -20.82 -4.76 -8.92
C GLN A 174 -20.77 -4.66 -7.38
N PHE A 175 -20.53 -3.48 -6.85
CA PHE A 175 -20.55 -3.22 -5.43
C PHE A 175 -21.91 -3.58 -4.78
N LYS A 176 -23.02 -3.06 -5.32
CA LYS A 176 -24.37 -3.40 -4.84
C LYS A 176 -24.66 -4.91 -4.87
N ARG A 177 -24.15 -5.63 -5.88
CA ARG A 177 -24.25 -7.08 -5.95
C ARG A 177 -23.48 -7.76 -4.81
N ARG A 178 -22.27 -7.33 -4.51
CA ARG A 178 -21.44 -7.88 -3.41
C ARG A 178 -22.08 -7.65 -2.04
N CYS A 179 -22.65 -6.48 -1.81
CA CYS A 179 -23.35 -6.14 -0.55
C CYS A 179 -24.55 -7.07 -0.24
N LYS A 180 -25.13 -7.73 -1.25
CA LYS A 180 -26.18 -8.74 -1.01
C LYS A 180 -25.67 -9.99 -0.29
N PHE A 181 -24.40 -10.33 -0.48
CA PHE A 181 -23.75 -11.51 0.10
C PHE A 181 -23.01 -11.18 1.41
N ASP A 182 -22.61 -9.94 1.58
CA ASP A 182 -21.93 -9.46 2.79
C ASP A 182 -22.61 -8.19 3.30
N LYS A 183 -23.42 -8.36 4.33
CA LYS A 183 -24.19 -7.25 4.93
C LYS A 183 -23.32 -6.20 5.63
N ARG A 184 -22.11 -6.58 6.06
CA ARG A 184 -21.17 -5.66 6.74
C ARG A 184 -20.29 -4.89 5.79
N LEU A 185 -20.28 -5.25 4.51
CA LEU A 185 -19.36 -4.66 3.53
C LEU A 185 -19.54 -3.14 3.39
N ILE A 186 -20.79 -2.65 3.43
CA ILE A 186 -21.09 -1.21 3.37
C ILE A 186 -20.50 -0.50 4.58
N ASP A 187 -20.75 -1.01 5.78
CA ASP A 187 -20.28 -0.39 7.02
C ASP A 187 -18.75 -0.35 7.07
N ASP A 188 -18.08 -1.43 6.68
CA ASP A 188 -16.63 -1.53 6.65
C ASP A 188 -16.00 -0.56 5.63
N ILE A 189 -16.62 -0.37 4.45
CA ILE A 189 -16.16 0.61 3.45
C ILE A 189 -16.42 2.04 3.94
N MET A 190 -17.56 2.30 4.57
CA MET A 190 -17.84 3.62 5.14
C MET A 190 -16.84 3.97 6.25
N GLU A 191 -16.49 3.01 7.09
CA GLU A 191 -15.46 3.17 8.12
C GLU A 191 -14.09 3.45 7.49
N GLU A 192 -13.70 2.71 6.45
CA GLU A 192 -12.46 2.95 5.71
C GLU A 192 -12.41 4.36 5.13
N GLN A 193 -13.47 4.79 4.44
CA GLN A 193 -13.55 6.15 3.87
C GLN A 193 -13.55 7.23 4.96
N SER A 194 -14.19 6.97 6.11
CA SER A 194 -14.13 7.86 7.28
C SER A 194 -12.72 8.01 7.81
N ASN A 195 -11.96 6.90 7.90
CA ASN A 195 -10.55 6.92 8.33
C ASN A 195 -9.68 7.72 7.35
N ILE A 196 -9.89 7.55 6.05
CA ILE A 196 -9.19 8.31 5.00
C ILE A 196 -9.48 9.80 5.14
N CYS A 197 -10.75 10.18 5.34
CA CYS A 197 -11.13 11.58 5.58
C CYS A 197 -10.46 12.15 6.84
N GLN A 198 -10.37 11.36 7.93
CA GLN A 198 -9.68 11.78 9.15
C GLN A 198 -8.18 12.02 8.89
N ILE A 199 -7.49 11.12 8.17
CA ILE A 199 -6.09 11.30 7.80
C ILE A 199 -5.91 12.60 7.00
N ILE A 200 -6.74 12.83 5.97
CA ILE A 200 -6.69 14.04 5.15
C ILE A 200 -6.91 15.29 6.01
N ASN A 201 -7.93 15.29 6.86
CA ASN A 201 -8.27 16.45 7.69
C ASN A 201 -7.19 16.77 8.74
N MET A 202 -6.56 15.75 9.32
CA MET A 202 -5.59 15.93 10.39
C MET A 202 -4.18 16.22 9.89
N LEU A 203 -3.77 15.58 8.78
CA LEU A 203 -2.41 15.72 8.23
C LEU A 203 -2.33 16.76 7.10
N ASN A 204 -3.46 17.10 6.48
CA ASN A 204 -3.57 18.04 5.37
C ASN A 204 -2.49 17.84 4.28
N PRO A 205 -2.35 16.61 3.73
CA PRO A 205 -1.30 16.32 2.76
C PRO A 205 -1.57 17.01 1.42
N GLU A 206 -0.49 17.39 0.71
CA GLU A 206 -0.61 17.96 -0.64
C GLU A 206 -1.04 16.90 -1.67
N VAL A 207 -0.58 15.64 -1.50
CA VAL A 207 -0.83 14.54 -2.43
C VAL A 207 -1.21 13.25 -1.70
N TRP A 208 -1.98 12.40 -2.38
CA TRP A 208 -2.31 11.04 -1.97
C TRP A 208 -2.13 10.10 -3.15
N PHE A 209 -1.23 9.13 -3.03
CA PHE A 209 -1.01 8.11 -4.04
C PHE A 209 -1.55 6.77 -3.56
N ASN A 210 -2.35 6.09 -4.38
CA ASN A 210 -2.90 4.79 -4.05
C ASN A 210 -3.04 3.86 -5.26
N GLY A 211 -3.19 2.56 -4.97
CA GLY A 211 -3.62 1.51 -5.88
C GLY A 211 -5.08 1.13 -5.66
N HIS A 212 -5.36 -0.18 -5.51
CA HIS A 212 -6.60 -0.82 -5.08
C HIS A 212 -7.77 -0.75 -6.09
N TYR A 213 -8.01 0.38 -6.71
CA TYR A 213 -9.20 0.58 -7.55
C TYR A 213 -9.05 0.07 -8.99
N HIS A 214 -7.85 -0.38 -9.39
CA HIS A 214 -7.52 -0.87 -10.74
C HIS A 214 -7.97 0.09 -11.86
N THR A 215 -7.99 1.37 -11.58
CA THR A 215 -8.34 2.43 -12.53
C THR A 215 -7.48 3.66 -12.30
N SER A 216 -7.07 4.30 -13.38
CA SER A 216 -6.39 5.60 -13.27
C SER A 216 -7.44 6.69 -13.11
N PHE A 217 -7.27 7.51 -12.10
CA PHE A 217 -8.09 8.69 -11.88
C PHE A 217 -7.27 9.78 -11.19
N GLU A 218 -7.70 11.00 -11.37
CA GLU A 218 -7.19 12.15 -10.63
C GLU A 218 -8.39 12.93 -10.08
N LYS A 219 -8.30 13.34 -8.84
CA LYS A 219 -9.27 14.23 -8.22
C LYS A 219 -8.62 15.11 -7.16
N THR A 220 -9.29 16.21 -6.83
CA THR A 220 -8.90 17.04 -5.70
C THR A 220 -9.99 16.95 -4.64
N THR A 221 -9.58 16.64 -3.42
CA THR A 221 -10.50 16.61 -2.27
C THR A 221 -10.94 18.01 -1.87
N THR A 222 -11.96 18.13 -1.04
CA THR A 222 -12.43 19.42 -0.52
C THR A 222 -11.36 20.21 0.23
N ASN A 223 -10.37 19.52 0.79
CA ASN A 223 -9.22 20.11 1.51
C ASN A 223 -8.05 20.47 0.58
N GLY A 224 -8.19 20.26 -0.74
CA GLY A 224 -7.13 20.56 -1.70
C GLY A 224 -6.10 19.47 -1.93
N THR A 225 -6.20 18.31 -1.26
CA THR A 225 -5.32 17.15 -1.50
C THR A 225 -5.55 16.61 -2.91
N LYS A 226 -4.49 16.46 -3.70
CA LYS A 226 -4.51 15.80 -5.02
C LYS A 226 -4.40 14.30 -4.85
N VAL A 227 -5.33 13.55 -5.46
CA VAL A 227 -5.37 12.09 -5.40
C VAL A 227 -5.13 11.52 -6.78
#